data_283236dcddd4f39aeb4187725fade5b8
#
_entry.id   283236dcddd4f39aeb4187725fade5b8
#
_cell.length_a   1.000
_cell.length_b   1.000
_cell.length_c   1.000
_cell.angle_alpha   90.00
_cell.angle_beta   90.00
_cell.angle_gamma   90.00
#
_symmetry.space_group_name_H-M   'P 1'
#
loop_
_entity.id
_entity.type
_entity.pdbx_description
1 polymer ?
#
loop_
_entity_poly.entity_id
_entity_poly.type
_entity_poly.pdbx_seq_one_letter_code
_entity_poly.pdbx_strand_id
1 'polypeptide(L)'
;TNVTAVASFGDSDAVNVGEPAIAIGSPLGTEFATSVTQGIISAKNRSVSTDVDSDGIIDWDVTALQTDAAINPGNSGGALINIAGQVIGINSMKISDSNVEGMGFAIPSNDVLTIINELERNGEIVRPILGVSMLDLSQISASQQSSVLKLPEDVTEGVVIAEVQALSAAELGGLKQYDVITEMNGEAITSIVDLRKILYALEVGTDVEISYYREGTLQSTTVTLTEGQTSAE
;
A
#
# COMPACT_ATOMS: atom_id res chain seq x y z
N THR A 1 -6.73 27.76 21.11
CA THR A 1 -7.53 27.76 19.86
C THR A 1 -8.94 27.36 20.20
N ASN A 2 -9.93 28.25 19.96
CA ASN A 2 -11.34 27.90 20.15
C ASN A 2 -11.75 27.02 18.97
N VAL A 3 -11.84 25.71 19.18
CA VAL A 3 -12.46 24.78 18.23
C VAL A 3 -13.97 25.01 18.30
N THR A 4 -14.57 25.46 17.21
CA THR A 4 -16.01 25.78 17.15
C THR A 4 -16.84 24.57 16.70
N ALA A 5 -16.26 23.64 15.98
CA ALA A 5 -16.89 22.40 15.55
C ALA A 5 -15.81 21.32 15.27
N VAL A 6 -16.18 20.07 15.46
CA VAL A 6 -15.35 18.89 15.13
C VAL A 6 -16.10 18.11 14.06
N ALA A 7 -15.42 17.76 12.97
CA ALA A 7 -15.99 16.90 11.94
C ALA A 7 -16.05 15.46 12.46
N SER A 8 -17.09 14.74 12.08
CA SER A 8 -17.18 13.29 12.33
C SER A 8 -16.67 12.51 11.14
N PHE A 9 -16.09 11.31 11.39
CA PHE A 9 -15.81 10.36 10.33
C PHE A 9 -17.10 9.72 9.83
N GLY A 10 -17.20 9.54 8.53
CA GLY A 10 -18.20 8.71 7.87
C GLY A 10 -17.64 7.31 7.61
N ASP A 11 -18.51 6.39 7.21
CA ASP A 11 -18.12 5.03 6.82
C ASP A 11 -17.74 5.01 5.32
N SER A 12 -16.45 4.88 5.02
CA SER A 12 -15.93 4.84 3.64
C SER A 12 -16.38 3.60 2.86
N ASP A 13 -16.74 2.51 3.54
CA ASP A 13 -17.22 1.28 2.86
C ASP A 13 -18.67 1.45 2.39
N ALA A 14 -19.45 2.27 3.07
CA ALA A 14 -20.84 2.58 2.72
C ALA A 14 -20.97 3.61 1.58
N VAL A 15 -19.90 4.31 1.21
CA VAL A 15 -19.90 5.31 0.14
C VAL A 15 -20.20 4.65 -1.22
N ASN A 16 -21.00 5.30 -2.07
CA ASN A 16 -21.29 4.79 -3.42
C ASN A 16 -20.60 5.61 -4.51
N VAL A 17 -20.25 4.95 -5.60
CA VAL A 17 -19.76 5.61 -6.81
C VAL A 17 -20.85 6.54 -7.36
N GLY A 18 -20.47 7.77 -7.71
CA GLY A 18 -21.38 8.82 -8.16
C GLY A 18 -21.89 9.74 -7.03
N GLU A 19 -21.66 9.43 -5.76
CA GLU A 19 -21.99 10.35 -4.66
C GLU A 19 -21.12 11.60 -4.70
N PRO A 20 -21.70 12.80 -4.38
CA PRO A 20 -20.92 14.02 -4.29
C PRO A 20 -19.82 13.93 -3.23
N ALA A 21 -18.64 14.40 -3.59
CA ALA A 21 -17.49 14.49 -2.72
C ALA A 21 -16.89 15.90 -2.75
N ILE A 22 -16.49 16.39 -1.59
CA ILE A 22 -15.94 17.73 -1.42
C ILE A 22 -14.56 17.60 -0.80
N ALA A 23 -13.52 18.04 -1.51
CA ALA A 23 -12.16 18.08 -1.01
C ALA A 23 -11.85 19.46 -0.43
N ILE A 24 -11.28 19.47 0.78
CA ILE A 24 -10.94 20.69 1.53
C ILE A 24 -9.43 20.67 1.76
N GLY A 25 -8.79 21.82 1.58
CA GLY A 25 -7.35 21.94 1.83
C GLY A 25 -6.85 23.36 1.80
N SER A 26 -5.53 23.51 1.75
CA SER A 26 -4.81 24.79 1.79
C SER A 26 -3.74 24.83 0.69
N PRO A 27 -4.16 24.84 -0.61
CA PRO A 27 -3.23 24.89 -1.70
C PRO A 27 -2.36 26.16 -1.63
N LEU A 28 -1.08 26.03 -1.90
CA LEU A 28 -0.10 27.12 -1.88
C LEU A 28 0.08 27.81 -0.51
N GLY A 29 -0.26 27.13 0.59
CA GLY A 29 -0.04 27.61 1.95
C GLY A 29 -1.23 28.37 2.55
N THR A 30 -0.96 29.17 3.59
CA THR A 30 -2.00 29.83 4.39
C THR A 30 -2.78 30.91 3.65
N GLU A 31 -2.26 31.44 2.54
CA GLU A 31 -2.91 32.48 1.73
C GLU A 31 -4.20 31.95 1.07
N PHE A 32 -4.23 30.68 0.69
CA PHE A 32 -5.40 30.01 0.12
C PHE A 32 -5.98 28.93 1.04
N ALA A 33 -5.83 29.13 2.35
CA ALA A 33 -6.39 28.22 3.34
C ALA A 33 -7.91 28.08 3.16
N THR A 34 -8.42 26.86 3.42
CA THR A 34 -9.83 26.51 3.27
C THR A 34 -10.36 26.54 1.82
N SER A 35 -9.48 26.32 0.84
CA SER A 35 -9.93 26.08 -0.52
C SER A 35 -10.76 24.80 -0.61
N VAL A 36 -11.84 24.86 -1.35
CA VAL A 36 -12.81 23.79 -1.51
C VAL A 36 -12.96 23.46 -2.98
N THR A 37 -12.85 22.17 -3.31
CA THR A 37 -13.19 21.65 -4.63
C THR A 37 -14.28 20.60 -4.51
N GLN A 38 -15.10 20.44 -5.53
CA GLN A 38 -16.21 19.49 -5.54
C GLN A 38 -16.13 18.60 -6.76
N GLY A 39 -16.50 17.36 -6.57
CA GLY A 39 -16.64 16.32 -7.58
C GLY A 39 -17.53 15.21 -7.06
N ILE A 40 -17.27 14.01 -7.53
CA ILE A 40 -17.95 12.79 -7.11
C ILE A 40 -16.93 11.72 -6.68
N ILE A 41 -17.41 10.68 -6.04
CA ILE A 41 -16.64 9.42 -5.92
C ILE A 41 -16.66 8.72 -7.27
N SER A 42 -15.52 8.69 -7.94
CA SER A 42 -15.39 8.10 -9.29
C SER A 42 -15.19 6.58 -9.24
N ALA A 43 -14.53 6.08 -8.18
CA ALA A 43 -14.36 4.65 -7.91
C ALA A 43 -14.02 4.39 -6.44
N LYS A 44 -14.17 3.12 -6.03
CA LYS A 44 -13.76 2.60 -4.70
C LYS A 44 -12.72 1.49 -4.90
N ASN A 45 -11.98 1.20 -3.85
CA ASN A 45 -11.04 0.08 -3.79
C ASN A 45 -10.03 0.09 -4.95
N ARG A 46 -9.53 1.29 -5.31
CA ARG A 46 -8.45 1.41 -6.27
C ARG A 46 -7.14 1.09 -5.61
N SER A 47 -6.41 0.09 -6.11
CA SER A 47 -5.01 -0.09 -5.75
C SER A 47 -4.20 1.02 -6.42
N VAL A 48 -3.52 1.81 -5.62
CA VAL A 48 -2.63 2.89 -6.09
C VAL A 48 -1.24 2.59 -5.55
N SER A 49 -0.36 2.29 -6.48
CA SER A 49 1.04 2.05 -6.18
C SER A 49 1.73 3.36 -5.80
N THR A 50 2.44 3.36 -4.68
CA THR A 50 3.09 4.54 -4.13
C THR A 50 4.57 4.28 -3.93
N ASP A 51 5.39 5.14 -4.50
CA ASP A 51 6.81 5.29 -4.25
C ASP A 51 6.97 6.50 -3.32
N VAL A 52 7.31 6.24 -2.05
CA VAL A 52 7.33 7.27 -1.00
C VAL A 52 8.63 8.06 -1.03
N ASP A 53 9.75 7.39 -1.33
CA ASP A 53 11.09 8.00 -1.31
C ASP A 53 11.58 8.40 -2.70
N SER A 54 10.75 8.17 -3.73
CA SER A 54 11.03 8.54 -5.15
C SER A 54 12.28 7.86 -5.71
N ASP A 55 12.59 6.64 -5.27
CA ASP A 55 13.69 5.85 -5.79
C ASP A 55 13.34 5.08 -7.08
N GLY A 56 12.06 5.14 -7.49
CA GLY A 56 11.51 4.45 -8.66
C GLY A 56 11.02 3.03 -8.35
N ILE A 57 11.10 2.61 -7.10
CA ILE A 57 10.57 1.33 -6.62
C ILE A 57 9.26 1.61 -5.88
N ILE A 58 8.23 0.81 -6.16
CA ILE A 58 6.96 0.95 -5.48
C ILE A 58 7.10 0.38 -4.06
N ASP A 59 6.93 1.25 -3.05
CA ASP A 59 6.98 0.86 -1.64
C ASP A 59 5.72 0.13 -1.20
N TRP A 60 4.56 0.63 -1.60
CA TRP A 60 3.27 0.04 -1.27
C TRP A 60 2.16 0.36 -2.24
N ASP A 61 1.12 -0.47 -2.16
CA ASP A 61 -0.17 -0.22 -2.76
C ASP A 61 -1.16 0.21 -1.68
N VAL A 62 -1.78 1.35 -1.90
CA VAL A 62 -2.83 1.88 -1.02
C VAL A 62 -4.17 1.62 -1.67
N THR A 63 -5.10 1.02 -0.94
CA THR A 63 -6.49 1.02 -1.35
C THR A 63 -7.04 2.43 -1.20
N ALA A 64 -7.57 3.01 -2.27
CA ALA A 64 -7.98 4.40 -2.31
C ALA A 64 -9.42 4.59 -2.82
N LEU A 65 -10.05 5.67 -2.35
CA LEU A 65 -11.20 6.29 -2.99
C LEU A 65 -10.70 7.15 -4.13
N GLN A 66 -11.27 7.00 -5.32
CA GLN A 66 -11.00 7.86 -6.46
C GLN A 66 -12.06 8.94 -6.55
N THR A 67 -11.67 10.18 -6.84
CA THR A 67 -12.56 11.33 -7.04
C THR A 67 -12.09 12.19 -8.21
N ASP A 68 -13.01 12.85 -8.88
CA ASP A 68 -12.73 13.89 -9.85
C ASP A 68 -12.72 15.30 -9.24
N ALA A 69 -13.02 15.44 -7.93
CA ALA A 69 -12.71 16.65 -7.20
C ALA A 69 -11.23 16.99 -7.36
N ALA A 70 -10.91 18.24 -7.70
CA ALA A 70 -9.52 18.60 -7.97
C ALA A 70 -8.64 18.45 -6.72
N ILE A 71 -7.73 17.46 -6.77
CA ILE A 71 -6.67 17.23 -5.79
C ILE A 71 -5.38 17.82 -6.35
N ASN A 72 -4.79 18.77 -5.63
CA ASN A 72 -3.57 19.47 -6.02
C ASN A 72 -2.64 19.62 -4.81
N PRO A 73 -1.36 19.92 -5.02
CA PRO A 73 -0.45 20.22 -3.92
C PRO A 73 -1.04 21.28 -2.98
N GLY A 74 -1.14 20.93 -1.68
CA GLY A 74 -1.70 21.76 -0.61
C GLY A 74 -3.09 21.35 -0.14
N ASN A 75 -3.86 20.54 -0.88
CA ASN A 75 -5.02 19.87 -0.29
C ASN A 75 -4.73 18.40 0.11
N SER A 76 -3.55 17.89 -0.20
CA SER A 76 -3.05 16.64 0.36
C SER A 76 -2.95 16.72 1.89
N GLY A 77 -3.40 15.70 2.60
CA GLY A 77 -3.60 15.71 4.06
C GLY A 77 -4.90 16.37 4.52
N GLY A 78 -5.62 17.07 3.64
CA GLY A 78 -6.93 17.63 3.89
C GLY A 78 -8.06 16.61 3.80
N ALA A 79 -9.26 16.99 4.22
CA ALA A 79 -10.40 16.09 4.25
C ALA A 79 -11.10 15.96 2.88
N LEU A 80 -11.52 14.75 2.56
CA LEU A 80 -12.58 14.46 1.59
C LEU A 80 -13.86 14.20 2.39
N ILE A 81 -14.89 15.02 2.16
CA ILE A 81 -16.16 14.92 2.91
C ILE A 81 -17.33 14.61 1.99
N ASN A 82 -18.36 13.98 2.56
CA ASN A 82 -19.65 13.78 1.91
C ASN A 82 -20.58 14.99 2.12
N ILE A 83 -21.77 14.96 1.51
CA ILE A 83 -22.77 16.02 1.64
C ILE A 83 -23.34 16.20 3.06
N ALA A 84 -23.18 15.22 3.94
CA ALA A 84 -23.53 15.30 5.35
C ALA A 84 -22.43 15.96 6.21
N GLY A 85 -21.30 16.36 5.60
CA GLY A 85 -20.16 16.96 6.30
C GLY A 85 -19.30 15.95 7.05
N GLN A 86 -19.44 14.65 6.77
CA GLN A 86 -18.62 13.61 7.37
C GLN A 86 -17.36 13.37 6.55
N VAL A 87 -16.23 13.15 7.21
CA VAL A 87 -14.95 12.81 6.56
C VAL A 87 -15.00 11.36 6.09
N ILE A 88 -15.00 11.15 4.77
CA ILE A 88 -15.00 9.85 4.13
C ILE A 88 -13.61 9.42 3.65
N GLY A 89 -12.64 10.32 3.68
CA GLY A 89 -11.25 10.05 3.34
C GLY A 89 -10.32 11.22 3.63
N ILE A 90 -9.03 10.96 3.54
CA ILE A 90 -7.97 11.97 3.59
C ILE A 90 -7.36 12.09 2.21
N ASN A 91 -7.38 13.28 1.62
CA ASN A 91 -6.80 13.57 0.32
C ASN A 91 -5.30 13.22 0.34
N SER A 92 -4.84 12.41 -0.58
CA SER A 92 -3.46 11.94 -0.58
C SER A 92 -2.70 12.45 -1.79
N MET A 93 -3.05 12.00 -2.97
CA MET A 93 -2.27 12.27 -4.14
C MET A 93 -3.11 12.42 -5.41
N LYS A 94 -2.48 13.03 -6.39
CA LYS A 94 -2.87 12.96 -7.79
C LYS A 94 -1.93 11.98 -8.47
N ILE A 95 -2.42 11.06 -9.29
CA ILE A 95 -1.53 10.32 -10.18
C ILE A 95 -0.82 11.35 -11.06
N SER A 96 0.50 11.42 -10.89
CA SER A 96 1.36 12.37 -11.60
C SER A 96 1.66 11.93 -13.04
N ASP A 97 0.69 11.39 -13.76
CA ASP A 97 0.80 11.35 -15.20
C ASP A 97 0.33 12.71 -15.72
N SER A 98 1.27 13.48 -16.25
CA SER A 98 1.05 14.87 -16.70
C SER A 98 -0.06 15.03 -17.75
N ASN A 99 -0.61 13.92 -18.24
CA ASN A 99 -1.64 13.87 -19.25
C ASN A 99 -3.03 13.46 -18.72
N VAL A 100 -3.18 13.17 -17.42
CA VAL A 100 -4.46 12.73 -16.85
C VAL A 100 -4.95 13.75 -15.81
N GLU A 101 -6.01 14.46 -16.14
CA GLU A 101 -6.75 15.34 -15.21
C GLU A 101 -7.99 14.62 -14.67
N GLY A 102 -8.46 15.04 -13.48
CA GLY A 102 -9.69 14.51 -12.89
C GLY A 102 -9.53 13.14 -12.21
N MET A 103 -8.31 12.73 -11.88
CA MET A 103 -8.03 11.54 -11.09
C MET A 103 -7.31 11.92 -9.79
N GLY A 104 -8.08 12.18 -8.76
CA GLY A 104 -7.59 12.37 -7.39
C GLY A 104 -7.86 11.13 -6.54
N PHE A 105 -7.05 10.94 -5.49
CA PHE A 105 -7.16 9.80 -4.59
C PHE A 105 -7.18 10.26 -3.13
N ALA A 106 -7.96 9.54 -2.34
CA ALA A 106 -8.03 9.74 -0.90
C ALA A 106 -7.95 8.40 -0.18
N ILE A 107 -7.23 8.38 0.94
CA ILE A 107 -7.18 7.22 1.85
C ILE A 107 -8.55 7.09 2.51
N PRO A 108 -9.22 5.94 2.44
CA PRO A 108 -10.55 5.73 3.03
C PRO A 108 -10.58 6.03 4.53
N SER A 109 -11.67 6.57 5.03
CA SER A 109 -11.79 6.94 6.45
C SER A 109 -11.66 5.76 7.41
N ASN A 110 -12.11 4.56 7.02
CA ASN A 110 -11.99 3.36 7.85
C ASN A 110 -10.51 2.97 8.03
N ASP A 111 -9.70 3.08 6.97
CA ASP A 111 -8.25 2.83 7.04
C ASP A 111 -7.55 3.90 7.87
N VAL A 112 -7.94 5.17 7.68
CA VAL A 112 -7.42 6.30 8.47
C VAL A 112 -7.66 6.09 9.96
N LEU A 113 -8.85 5.64 10.36
CA LEU A 113 -9.17 5.38 11.77
C LEU A 113 -8.32 4.25 12.33
N THR A 114 -8.04 3.21 11.56
CA THR A 114 -7.14 2.11 11.96
C THR A 114 -5.72 2.64 12.20
N ILE A 115 -5.20 3.44 11.26
CA ILE A 115 -3.87 4.07 11.37
C ILE A 115 -3.79 5.01 12.58
N ILE A 116 -4.81 5.85 12.82
CA ILE A 116 -4.85 6.76 13.97
C ILE A 116 -4.83 5.99 15.28
N ASN A 117 -5.63 4.92 15.40
CA ASN A 117 -5.66 4.09 16.59
C ASN A 117 -4.30 3.41 16.87
N GLU A 118 -3.59 3.01 15.84
CA GLU A 118 -2.25 2.43 15.94
C GLU A 118 -1.24 3.48 16.41
N LEU A 119 -1.25 4.67 15.78
CA LEU A 119 -0.40 5.80 16.17
C LEU A 119 -0.66 6.28 17.60
N GLU A 120 -1.92 6.30 18.06
CA GLU A 120 -2.27 6.68 19.43
C GLU A 120 -1.76 5.66 20.46
N ARG A 121 -1.75 4.37 20.10
CA ARG A 121 -1.30 3.30 21.02
C ARG A 121 0.21 3.16 21.07
N ASN A 122 0.85 3.20 19.91
CA ASN A 122 2.25 2.81 19.74
C ASN A 122 3.18 4.01 19.55
N GLY A 123 2.64 5.19 19.18
CA GLY A 123 3.42 6.38 18.82
C GLY A 123 3.97 6.34 17.41
N GLU A 124 3.92 5.20 16.74
CA GLU A 124 4.40 4.95 15.39
C GLU A 124 3.59 3.85 14.71
N ILE A 125 3.69 3.75 13.40
CA ILE A 125 3.12 2.64 12.63
C ILE A 125 4.21 1.62 12.43
N VAL A 126 4.05 0.48 13.10
CA VAL A 126 4.99 -0.64 13.00
C VAL A 126 4.47 -1.62 11.95
N ARG A 127 5.20 -1.78 10.86
CA ARG A 127 4.83 -2.73 9.81
C ARG A 127 5.73 -3.96 9.85
N PRO A 128 5.13 -5.15 9.76
CA PRO A 128 5.93 -6.37 9.62
C PRO A 128 6.58 -6.41 8.24
N ILE A 129 7.85 -6.78 8.20
CA ILE A 129 8.59 -6.96 6.95
C ILE A 129 9.30 -8.31 6.90
N LEU A 130 9.57 -8.75 5.68
CA LEU A 130 10.47 -9.86 5.40
C LEU A 130 11.93 -9.41 5.28
N GLY A 131 12.16 -8.17 4.85
CA GLY A 131 13.49 -7.60 4.59
C GLY A 131 14.09 -8.15 3.29
N VAL A 132 13.34 -8.04 2.21
CA VAL A 132 13.72 -8.47 0.86
C VAL A 132 13.37 -7.41 -0.17
N SER A 133 14.18 -7.28 -1.22
CA SER A 133 13.77 -6.62 -2.46
C SER A 133 13.13 -7.64 -3.38
N MET A 134 12.05 -7.25 -4.05
CA MET A 134 11.18 -8.19 -4.77
C MET A 134 10.87 -7.71 -6.18
N LEU A 135 10.61 -8.67 -7.07
CA LEU A 135 10.10 -8.45 -8.42
C LEU A 135 8.94 -9.42 -8.70
N ASP A 136 7.92 -8.99 -9.41
CA ASP A 136 6.91 -9.92 -9.89
C ASP A 136 7.50 -10.87 -10.93
N LEU A 137 7.15 -12.16 -10.85
CA LEU A 137 7.63 -13.16 -11.81
C LEU A 137 7.26 -12.80 -13.25
N SER A 138 6.15 -12.10 -13.44
CA SER A 138 5.70 -11.58 -14.74
C SER A 138 6.68 -10.58 -15.38
N GLN A 139 7.53 -9.92 -14.59
CA GLN A 139 8.56 -8.99 -15.06
C GLN A 139 9.84 -9.71 -15.50
N ILE A 140 9.98 -11.00 -15.18
CA ILE A 140 11.14 -11.81 -15.51
C ILE A 140 10.91 -12.52 -16.85
N SER A 141 11.84 -12.38 -17.79
CA SER A 141 11.72 -13.03 -19.09
C SER A 141 11.66 -14.57 -18.97
N ALA A 142 10.89 -15.23 -19.84
CA ALA A 142 10.75 -16.70 -19.85
C ALA A 142 12.11 -17.40 -19.93
N SER A 143 13.08 -16.82 -20.63
CA SER A 143 14.45 -17.35 -20.69
C SER A 143 15.15 -17.34 -19.33
N GLN A 144 14.96 -16.28 -18.54
CA GLN A 144 15.54 -16.17 -17.20
C GLN A 144 14.79 -17.07 -16.20
N GLN A 145 13.46 -17.20 -16.33
CA GLN A 145 12.68 -18.12 -15.50
C GLN A 145 13.18 -19.57 -15.65
N SER A 146 13.46 -19.99 -16.88
CA SER A 146 13.96 -21.36 -17.12
C SER A 146 15.46 -21.54 -16.86
N SER A 147 16.32 -20.55 -17.21
CA SER A 147 17.77 -20.72 -17.12
C SER A 147 18.37 -20.35 -15.78
N VAL A 148 17.82 -19.33 -15.11
CA VAL A 148 18.31 -18.81 -13.82
C VAL A 148 17.49 -19.38 -12.66
N LEU A 149 16.17 -19.22 -12.72
CA LEU A 149 15.28 -19.68 -11.64
C LEU A 149 14.97 -21.17 -11.73
N LYS A 150 15.18 -21.78 -12.92
CA LYS A 150 14.92 -23.19 -13.22
C LYS A 150 13.49 -23.62 -12.90
N LEU A 151 12.54 -22.70 -13.01
CA LEU A 151 11.14 -22.96 -12.65
C LEU A 151 10.50 -24.01 -13.55
N PRO A 152 9.61 -24.86 -13.01
CA PRO A 152 8.70 -25.67 -13.79
C PRO A 152 7.83 -24.81 -14.72
N GLU A 153 7.44 -25.33 -15.90
CA GLU A 153 6.66 -24.57 -16.89
C GLU A 153 5.25 -24.18 -16.41
N ASP A 154 4.72 -24.89 -15.42
CA ASP A 154 3.42 -24.64 -14.80
C ASP A 154 3.45 -23.54 -13.73
N VAL A 155 4.64 -23.08 -13.31
CA VAL A 155 4.79 -21.96 -12.37
C VAL A 155 4.92 -20.65 -13.16
N THR A 156 3.83 -19.93 -13.30
CA THR A 156 3.73 -18.70 -14.12
C THR A 156 3.53 -17.42 -13.31
N GLU A 157 3.26 -17.55 -12.02
CA GLU A 157 2.98 -16.44 -11.11
C GLU A 157 3.78 -16.62 -9.81
N GLY A 158 4.02 -15.51 -9.12
CA GLY A 158 4.76 -15.48 -7.87
C GLY A 158 5.67 -14.26 -7.75
N VAL A 159 6.41 -14.19 -6.64
CA VAL A 159 7.30 -13.08 -6.30
C VAL A 159 8.74 -13.58 -6.19
N VAL A 160 9.61 -13.01 -7.01
CA VAL A 160 11.06 -13.34 -7.05
C VAL A 160 11.80 -12.49 -6.03
N ILE A 161 12.58 -13.10 -5.16
CA ILE A 161 13.49 -12.39 -4.26
C ILE A 161 14.71 -11.91 -5.07
N ALA A 162 14.82 -10.60 -5.26
CA ALA A 162 15.95 -9.98 -5.94
C ALA A 162 17.15 -9.80 -4.99
N GLU A 163 16.90 -9.47 -3.72
CA GLU A 163 17.92 -9.31 -2.70
C GLU A 163 17.33 -9.65 -1.32
N VAL A 164 18.17 -10.16 -0.42
CA VAL A 164 17.83 -10.41 0.98
C VAL A 164 18.70 -9.51 1.85
N GLN A 165 18.09 -8.72 2.71
CA GLN A 165 18.80 -7.86 3.65
C GLN A 165 19.43 -8.70 4.76
N ALA A 166 20.64 -8.32 5.16
CA ALA A 166 21.34 -9.00 6.25
C ALA A 166 20.58 -8.84 7.59
N LEU A 167 20.53 -9.92 8.37
CA LEU A 167 19.82 -10.00 9.66
C LEU A 167 18.31 -9.80 9.57
N SER A 168 17.74 -9.87 8.37
CA SER A 168 16.30 -9.77 8.16
C SER A 168 15.56 -11.05 8.54
N ALA A 169 14.23 -10.94 8.66
CA ALA A 169 13.34 -12.08 8.85
C ALA A 169 13.55 -13.15 7.76
N ALA A 170 13.68 -12.73 6.51
CA ALA A 170 13.92 -13.61 5.36
C ALA A 170 15.25 -14.36 5.46
N GLU A 171 16.35 -13.65 5.81
CA GLU A 171 17.67 -14.30 5.97
C GLU A 171 17.65 -15.32 7.11
N LEU A 172 17.09 -14.93 8.26
CA LEU A 172 16.97 -15.82 9.43
C LEU A 172 16.07 -17.03 9.14
N GLY A 173 15.01 -16.85 8.33
CA GLY A 173 14.17 -17.92 7.83
C GLY A 173 14.79 -18.77 6.71
N GLY A 174 16.00 -18.42 6.26
CA GLY A 174 16.74 -19.18 5.24
C GLY A 174 16.32 -18.92 3.80
N LEU A 175 15.53 -17.87 3.53
CA LEU A 175 15.24 -17.40 2.18
C LEU A 175 16.49 -16.79 1.54
N LYS A 176 16.60 -16.88 0.22
CA LYS A 176 17.77 -16.46 -0.55
C LYS A 176 17.38 -15.71 -1.82
N GLN A 177 18.33 -15.00 -2.36
CA GLN A 177 18.20 -14.42 -3.70
C GLN A 177 17.81 -15.52 -4.71
N TYR A 178 16.89 -15.17 -5.62
CA TYR A 178 16.31 -16.03 -6.65
C TYR A 178 15.33 -17.09 -6.16
N ASP A 179 14.97 -17.12 -4.89
CA ASP A 179 13.77 -17.84 -4.46
C ASP A 179 12.53 -17.20 -5.06
N VAL A 180 11.55 -18.02 -5.43
CA VAL A 180 10.27 -17.55 -5.98
C VAL A 180 9.16 -17.93 -5.02
N ILE A 181 8.64 -16.95 -4.30
CA ILE A 181 7.55 -17.15 -3.34
C ILE A 181 6.24 -17.33 -4.12
N THR A 182 5.53 -18.42 -3.83
CA THR A 182 4.24 -18.76 -4.47
C THR A 182 3.09 -18.89 -3.49
N GLU A 183 3.38 -18.97 -2.17
CA GLU A 183 2.34 -19.12 -1.16
C GLU A 183 2.82 -18.55 0.19
N MET A 184 1.91 -17.94 0.96
CA MET A 184 2.14 -17.48 2.32
C MET A 184 0.93 -17.85 3.20
N ASN A 185 1.16 -18.59 4.28
CA ASN A 185 0.12 -19.10 5.19
C ASN A 185 -1.02 -19.85 4.49
N GLY A 186 -0.73 -20.60 3.41
CA GLY A 186 -1.71 -21.33 2.62
C GLY A 186 -2.48 -20.48 1.61
N GLU A 187 -2.19 -19.19 1.50
CA GLU A 187 -2.75 -18.31 0.48
C GLU A 187 -1.79 -18.15 -0.69
N ALA A 188 -2.31 -18.28 -1.92
CA ALA A 188 -1.51 -18.15 -3.13
C ALA A 188 -1.00 -16.71 -3.32
N ILE A 189 0.28 -16.58 -3.68
CA ILE A 189 0.95 -15.34 -4.00
C ILE A 189 1.16 -15.29 -5.51
N THR A 190 0.45 -14.39 -6.18
CA THR A 190 0.56 -14.18 -7.63
C THR A 190 1.39 -12.92 -7.96
N SER A 191 1.46 -11.99 -7.01
CA SER A 191 2.12 -10.68 -7.16
C SER A 191 2.68 -10.15 -5.84
N ILE A 192 3.53 -9.12 -5.92
CA ILE A 192 4.00 -8.35 -4.74
C ILE A 192 2.82 -7.77 -3.98
N VAL A 193 1.75 -7.36 -4.68
CA VAL A 193 0.53 -6.80 -4.06
C VAL A 193 -0.13 -7.82 -3.14
N ASP A 194 -0.29 -9.08 -3.60
CA ASP A 194 -0.87 -10.14 -2.79
C ASP A 194 -0.01 -10.43 -1.56
N LEU A 195 1.31 -10.54 -1.75
CA LEU A 195 2.26 -10.79 -0.67
C LEU A 195 2.16 -9.68 0.39
N ARG A 196 2.21 -8.42 -0.02
CA ARG A 196 2.10 -7.27 0.90
C ARG A 196 0.75 -7.22 1.62
N LYS A 197 -0.34 -7.52 0.92
CA LYS A 197 -1.69 -7.55 1.51
C LYS A 197 -1.77 -8.55 2.67
N ILE A 198 -1.23 -9.75 2.49
CA ILE A 198 -1.19 -10.77 3.54
C ILE A 198 -0.23 -10.34 4.65
N LEU A 199 0.96 -9.89 4.29
CA LEU A 199 2.01 -9.47 5.22
C LEU A 199 1.52 -8.35 6.17
N TYR A 200 0.89 -7.31 5.62
CA TYR A 200 0.43 -6.15 6.41
C TYR A 200 -0.83 -6.40 7.24
N ALA A 201 -1.50 -7.53 7.05
CA ALA A 201 -2.58 -7.97 7.93
C ALA A 201 -2.08 -8.71 9.18
N LEU A 202 -0.77 -8.96 9.28
CA LEU A 202 -0.13 -9.68 10.37
C LEU A 202 0.56 -8.70 11.34
N GLU A 203 0.92 -9.20 12.52
CA GLU A 203 1.67 -8.45 13.52
C GLU A 203 3.16 -8.79 13.46
N VAL A 204 4.02 -7.86 13.89
CA VAL A 204 5.44 -8.13 14.08
C VAL A 204 5.61 -9.25 15.10
N GLY A 205 6.54 -10.16 14.86
CA GLY A 205 6.77 -11.36 15.67
C GLY A 205 5.88 -12.54 15.30
N THR A 206 4.97 -12.40 14.34
CA THR A 206 4.18 -13.53 13.81
C THR A 206 5.05 -14.46 13.00
N ASP A 207 4.89 -15.76 13.23
CA ASP A 207 5.49 -16.80 12.40
C ASP A 207 4.62 -17.03 11.18
N VAL A 208 5.21 -16.94 9.98
CA VAL A 208 4.54 -17.19 8.70
C VAL A 208 5.18 -18.35 7.97
N GLU A 209 4.36 -19.24 7.42
CA GLU A 209 4.83 -20.30 6.53
C GLU A 209 4.89 -19.74 5.11
N ILE A 210 6.06 -19.90 4.46
CA ILE A 210 6.31 -19.45 3.09
C ILE A 210 6.68 -20.65 2.24
N SER A 211 5.90 -20.91 1.18
CA SER A 211 6.22 -21.87 0.13
C SER A 211 6.90 -21.15 -1.03
N TYR A 212 8.02 -21.67 -1.47
CA TYR A 212 8.82 -21.04 -2.52
C TYR A 212 9.54 -22.09 -3.37
N TYR A 213 9.88 -21.72 -4.60
CA TYR A 213 10.75 -22.50 -5.47
C TYR A 213 12.18 -22.00 -5.34
N ARG A 214 13.12 -22.95 -5.15
CA ARG A 214 14.56 -22.72 -5.21
C ARG A 214 15.17 -23.69 -6.20
N GLU A 215 15.81 -23.17 -7.25
CA GLU A 215 16.40 -23.98 -8.32
C GLU A 215 15.42 -25.04 -8.88
N GLY A 216 14.16 -24.66 -9.07
CA GLY A 216 13.11 -25.53 -9.59
C GLY A 216 12.49 -26.51 -8.60
N THR A 217 12.91 -26.50 -7.35
CA THR A 217 12.39 -27.38 -6.31
C THR A 217 11.51 -26.60 -5.34
N LEU A 218 10.25 -27.06 -5.17
CA LEU A 218 9.35 -26.50 -4.17
C LEU A 218 9.84 -26.81 -2.76
N GLN A 219 9.91 -25.81 -1.92
CA GLN A 219 10.32 -25.87 -0.52
C GLN A 219 9.39 -25.02 0.33
N SER A 220 9.40 -25.22 1.63
CA SER A 220 8.73 -24.32 2.58
C SER A 220 9.67 -23.99 3.75
N THR A 221 9.43 -22.85 4.35
CA THR A 221 10.12 -22.41 5.56
C THR A 221 9.18 -21.60 6.43
N THR A 222 9.49 -21.51 7.71
CA THR A 222 8.81 -20.57 8.64
C THR A 222 9.71 -19.38 8.88
N VAL A 223 9.13 -18.20 8.73
CA VAL A 223 9.80 -16.91 8.92
C VAL A 223 9.08 -16.15 10.02
N THR A 224 9.81 -15.72 11.05
CA THR A 224 9.28 -14.81 12.09
C THR A 224 9.42 -13.38 11.60
N LEU A 225 8.29 -12.68 11.41
CA LEU A 225 8.26 -11.32 10.88
C LEU A 225 8.96 -10.33 11.83
N THR A 226 9.76 -9.45 11.27
CA THR A 226 10.45 -8.40 12.01
C THR A 226 9.86 -7.03 11.70
N GLU A 227 10.16 -6.06 12.56
CA GLU A 227 9.80 -4.66 12.37
C GLU A 227 10.60 -4.05 11.22
N GLY A 228 9.89 -3.38 10.31
CA GLY A 228 10.52 -2.53 9.30
C GLY A 228 11.05 -1.26 9.95
N GLN A 229 12.31 -0.94 9.74
CA GLN A 229 12.83 0.37 10.12
C GLN A 229 12.21 1.41 9.19
N THR A 230 11.23 2.17 9.68
CA THR A 230 10.87 3.43 9.05
C THR A 230 12.02 4.39 9.34
N SER A 231 12.81 4.70 8.31
CA SER A 231 13.78 5.79 8.39
C SER A 231 12.98 7.07 8.63
N ALA A 232 12.90 7.51 9.89
CA ALA A 232 12.45 8.84 10.21
C ALA A 232 13.58 9.80 9.81
N GLU A 233 13.46 10.49 8.67
CA GLU A 233 14.12 11.76 8.38
C GLU A 233 13.09 12.88 8.27
#